data_899b1c6c4271fa375efafc23528165f5
#
_entry.id   899b1c6c4271fa375efafc23528165f5
#
_cell.length_a   1.000
_cell.length_b   1.000
_cell.length_c   1.000
_cell.angle_alpha   90.00
_cell.angle_beta   90.00
_cell.angle_gamma   90.00
#
_symmetry.space_group_name_H-M   'P 1'
#
loop_
_entity.id
_entity.type
_entity.pdbx_description
1 polymer ?
#
loop_
_entity_poly.entity_id
_entity_poly.type
_entity_poly.pdbx_seq_one_letter_code
_entity_poly.pdbx_strand_id
1 'polypeptide(L)'
;METNLKEKLQAINVKDTHARATFQYDNHGVQSSITKDTTIYELALLGVEVHKEIVRRCAKEGLPADEVLHIVRGMTEIGLYELIKEQLKSLINDDEIIERMLDR
;
A
#
# COMPACT_ATOMS: atom_id res chain seq x y z
N MET A 1 2.92 19.13 6.72
CA MET A 1 3.49 17.92 6.11
C MET A 1 2.44 17.15 5.32
N GLU A 2 1.35 16.74 5.97
CA GLU A 2 0.26 16.01 5.30
C GLU A 2 -0.39 16.82 4.19
N THR A 3 -0.58 18.12 4.42
CA THR A 3 -1.11 19.05 3.41
C THR A 3 -0.26 19.06 2.15
N ASN A 4 1.06 18.98 2.35
CA ASN A 4 2.01 18.98 1.25
C ASN A 4 1.87 17.76 0.35
N LEU A 5 1.68 16.59 0.95
CA LEU A 5 1.49 15.35 0.19
C LEU A 5 0.23 15.41 -0.65
N LYS A 6 -0.88 15.87 -0.07
CA LYS A 6 -2.15 16.02 -0.78
C LYS A 6 -2.00 16.97 -1.97
N GLU A 7 -1.34 18.11 -1.77
CA GLU A 7 -1.10 19.07 -2.83
C GLU A 7 -0.25 18.46 -3.94
N LYS A 8 0.79 17.73 -3.59
CA LYS A 8 1.65 17.08 -4.57
C LYS A 8 0.90 16.04 -5.39
N LEU A 9 0.04 15.26 -4.73
CA LEU A 9 -0.78 14.27 -5.44
C LEU A 9 -1.75 14.95 -6.40
N GLN A 10 -2.38 16.03 -5.97
CA GLN A 10 -3.33 16.77 -6.80
C GLN A 10 -2.68 17.52 -7.95
N ALA A 11 -1.41 17.85 -7.81
CA ALA A 11 -0.65 18.55 -8.84
C ALA A 11 -0.21 17.65 -9.99
N ILE A 12 -0.27 16.33 -9.81
CA ILE A 12 0.13 15.40 -10.86
C ILE A 12 -0.89 15.46 -12.00
N ASN A 13 -0.39 15.71 -13.21
CA ASN A 13 -1.25 15.71 -14.40
C ASN A 13 -1.41 14.26 -14.88
N VAL A 14 -2.55 13.68 -14.57
CA VAL A 14 -2.84 12.28 -14.90
C VAL A 14 -2.72 12.01 -16.40
N LYS A 15 -3.00 13.00 -17.24
CA LYS A 15 -2.91 12.86 -18.69
C LYS A 15 -1.47 12.64 -19.18
N ASP A 16 -0.50 13.16 -18.45
CA ASP A 16 0.91 13.06 -18.80
C ASP A 16 1.63 11.93 -18.05
N THR A 17 0.89 11.19 -17.24
CA THR A 17 1.43 10.10 -16.44
C THR A 17 1.33 8.78 -17.20
N HIS A 18 2.43 8.05 -17.22
CA HIS A 18 2.50 6.71 -17.81
C HIS A 18 2.76 5.62 -16.77
N ALA A 19 2.54 5.95 -15.51
CA ALA A 19 2.79 5.02 -14.41
C ALA A 19 1.82 3.84 -14.45
N ARG A 20 2.36 2.64 -14.30
CA ARG A 20 1.59 1.42 -14.22
C ARG A 20 2.18 0.53 -13.15
N ALA A 21 1.35 0.02 -12.26
CA ALA A 21 1.75 -0.99 -11.30
C ALA A 21 0.80 -2.17 -11.39
N THR A 22 1.36 -3.36 -11.49
CA THR A 22 0.59 -4.59 -11.53
C THR A 22 1.05 -5.48 -10.39
N PHE A 23 0.10 -5.97 -9.62
CA PHE A 23 0.36 -6.89 -8.53
C PHE A 23 -0.49 -8.13 -8.73
N GLN A 24 0.16 -9.28 -8.66
CA GLN A 24 -0.51 -10.55 -8.83
C GLN A 24 -0.19 -11.45 -7.63
N TYR A 25 -1.21 -12.05 -7.07
CA TYR A 25 -1.08 -12.94 -5.93
C TYR A 25 -1.48 -14.34 -6.35
N ASP A 26 -0.56 -15.28 -6.21
CA ASP A 26 -0.84 -16.69 -6.51
C ASP A 26 -0.16 -17.59 -5.47
N ASN A 27 -0.21 -18.90 -5.68
CA ASN A 27 0.35 -19.87 -4.74
C ASN A 27 1.89 -19.86 -4.69
N HIS A 28 2.54 -19.07 -5.53
CA HIS A 28 4.00 -18.87 -5.51
C HIS A 28 4.38 -17.55 -4.84
N GLY A 29 3.40 -16.79 -4.34
CA GLY A 29 3.61 -15.51 -3.69
C GLY A 29 3.11 -14.34 -4.51
N VAL A 30 3.65 -13.16 -4.22
CA VAL A 30 3.26 -11.93 -4.89
C VAL A 30 4.25 -11.64 -6.03
N GLN A 31 3.71 -11.39 -7.20
CA GLN A 31 4.49 -10.89 -8.33
C GLN A 31 4.07 -9.45 -8.60
N SER A 32 5.05 -8.59 -8.79
CA SER A 32 4.77 -7.18 -9.08
C SER A 32 5.58 -6.70 -10.26
N SER A 33 4.99 -5.79 -11.02
CA SER A 33 5.65 -5.12 -12.13
C SER A 33 5.27 -3.64 -12.06
N ILE A 34 6.26 -2.79 -11.96
CA ILE A 34 6.04 -1.35 -11.83
C ILE A 34 6.82 -0.66 -12.94
N THR A 35 6.16 0.29 -13.61
CA THR A 35 6.78 1.05 -14.69
C THR A 35 8.05 1.74 -14.18
N LYS A 36 9.13 1.63 -14.95
CA LYS A 36 10.40 2.27 -14.63
C LYS A 36 10.19 3.78 -14.46
N ASP A 37 10.92 4.36 -13.53
CA ASP A 37 10.89 5.80 -13.24
C ASP A 37 9.55 6.29 -12.65
N THR A 38 8.71 5.39 -12.17
CA THR A 38 7.51 5.76 -11.45
C THR A 38 7.88 6.45 -10.13
N THR A 39 7.33 7.63 -9.90
CA THR A 39 7.56 8.35 -8.65
C THR A 39 6.72 7.80 -7.52
N ILE A 40 7.10 8.14 -6.28
CA ILE A 40 6.31 7.77 -5.09
C ILE A 40 4.90 8.32 -5.21
N TYR A 41 4.75 9.55 -5.71
CA TYR A 41 3.44 10.21 -5.80
C TYR A 41 2.55 9.57 -6.86
N GLU A 42 3.12 9.17 -7.99
CA GLU A 42 2.39 8.42 -9.00
C GLU A 42 1.94 7.06 -8.48
N LEU A 43 2.82 6.39 -7.74
CA LEU A 43 2.48 5.10 -7.13
C LEU A 43 1.37 5.27 -6.09
N ALA A 44 1.40 6.35 -5.31
CA ALA A 44 0.35 6.66 -4.36
C ALA A 44 -1.00 6.92 -5.04
N LEU A 45 -1.00 7.58 -6.19
CA LEU A 45 -2.22 7.79 -6.97
C LEU A 45 -2.82 6.47 -7.46
N LEU A 46 -1.96 5.55 -7.90
CA LEU A 46 -2.42 4.21 -8.26
C LEU A 46 -3.06 3.52 -7.05
N GLY A 47 -2.47 3.70 -5.88
CA GLY A 47 -3.01 3.18 -4.63
C GLY A 47 -4.39 3.75 -4.30
N VAL A 48 -4.61 5.03 -4.60
CA VAL A 48 -5.92 5.67 -4.42
C VAL A 48 -6.97 4.95 -5.25
N GLU A 49 -6.64 4.56 -6.47
CA GLU A 49 -7.60 3.85 -7.34
C GLU A 49 -7.96 2.47 -6.76
N VAL A 50 -7.01 1.78 -6.15
CA VAL A 50 -7.27 0.52 -5.45
C VAL A 50 -8.21 0.76 -4.27
N HIS A 51 -7.97 1.80 -3.49
CA HIS A 51 -8.84 2.14 -2.35
C HIS A 51 -10.26 2.46 -2.81
N LYS A 52 -10.40 3.18 -3.91
CA LYS A 52 -11.72 3.48 -4.48
C LYS A 52 -12.47 2.21 -4.84
N GLU A 53 -11.79 1.25 -5.41
CA GLU A 53 -12.41 -0.01 -5.78
C GLU A 53 -12.87 -0.79 -4.55
N ILE A 54 -12.05 -0.78 -3.50
CA ILE A 54 -12.43 -1.42 -2.22
C ILE A 54 -13.70 -0.77 -1.67
N VAL A 55 -13.77 0.54 -1.66
CA VAL A 55 -14.94 1.28 -1.17
C VAL A 55 -16.18 0.94 -1.99
N ARG A 56 -16.05 0.91 -3.31
CA ARG A 56 -17.17 0.56 -4.19
C ARG A 56 -17.71 -0.84 -3.91
N ARG A 57 -16.82 -1.80 -3.70
CA ARG A 57 -17.22 -3.18 -3.41
C ARG A 57 -17.85 -3.31 -2.03
N CYS A 58 -17.32 -2.59 -1.05
CA CYS A 58 -17.93 -2.54 0.28
C CYS A 58 -19.36 -2.00 0.23
N ALA A 59 -19.56 -0.94 -0.55
CA ALA A 59 -20.89 -0.36 -0.73
C ALA A 59 -21.86 -1.37 -1.37
N LYS A 60 -21.38 -2.12 -2.36
CA LYS A 60 -22.18 -3.16 -3.02
C LYS A 60 -22.60 -4.25 -2.06
N GLU A 61 -21.74 -4.62 -1.13
CA GLU A 61 -22.02 -5.66 -0.15
C GLU A 61 -22.74 -5.13 1.08
N GLY A 62 -23.00 -3.82 1.13
CA GLY A 62 -23.74 -3.22 2.23
C GLY A 62 -22.95 -3.09 3.51
N LEU A 63 -21.62 -3.03 3.44
CA LEU A 63 -20.78 -2.87 4.61
C LEU A 63 -20.85 -1.44 5.14
N PRO A 64 -20.91 -1.25 6.47
CA PRO A 64 -20.97 0.08 7.06
C PRO A 64 -19.63 0.81 6.95
N ALA A 65 -19.64 2.15 7.05
CA ALA A 65 -18.48 2.99 6.86
C ALA A 65 -17.33 2.67 7.80
N ASP A 66 -17.63 2.32 9.05
CA ASP A 66 -16.59 1.97 10.02
C ASP A 66 -15.86 0.68 9.64
N GLU A 67 -16.57 -0.28 9.02
CA GLU A 67 -15.96 -1.49 8.53
C GLU A 67 -15.00 -1.19 7.36
N VAL A 68 -15.40 -0.29 6.47
CA VAL A 68 -14.56 0.15 5.35
C VAL A 68 -13.27 0.78 5.86
N LEU A 69 -13.37 1.66 6.85
CA LEU A 69 -12.21 2.29 7.47
C LEU A 69 -11.29 1.26 8.12
N HIS A 70 -11.88 0.26 8.75
CA HIS A 70 -11.12 -0.81 9.40
C HIS A 70 -10.28 -1.59 8.38
N ILE A 71 -10.88 -1.91 7.24
CA ILE A 71 -10.18 -2.61 6.14
C ILE A 71 -8.99 -1.79 5.63
N VAL A 72 -9.23 -0.50 5.37
CA VAL A 72 -8.17 0.39 4.84
C VAL A 72 -7.03 0.55 5.84
N ARG A 73 -7.35 0.70 7.11
CA ARG A 73 -6.33 0.77 8.17
C ARG A 73 -5.52 -0.51 8.25
N GLY A 74 -6.20 -1.65 8.17
CA GLY A 74 -5.52 -2.95 8.19
C GLY A 74 -4.52 -3.09 7.07
N MET A 75 -4.86 -2.63 5.88
CA MET A 75 -3.94 -2.66 4.74
C MET A 75 -2.66 -1.86 5.03
N THR A 76 -2.82 -0.67 5.61
CA THR A 76 -1.69 0.19 5.93
C THR A 76 -0.80 -0.44 7.01
N GLU A 77 -1.41 -0.98 8.05
CA GLU A 77 -0.68 -1.61 9.15
C GLU A 77 0.10 -2.83 8.69
N ILE A 78 -0.50 -3.66 7.85
CA ILE A 78 0.19 -4.83 7.29
C ILE A 78 1.40 -4.41 6.47
N GLY A 79 1.23 -3.40 5.61
CA GLY A 79 2.32 -2.90 4.79
C GLY A 79 3.48 -2.37 5.62
N LEU A 80 3.19 -1.60 6.66
CA LEU A 80 4.22 -1.08 7.56
C LEU A 80 4.93 -2.20 8.32
N TYR A 81 4.17 -3.16 8.82
CA TYR A 81 4.73 -4.29 9.54
C TYR A 81 5.74 -5.06 8.67
N GLU A 82 5.33 -5.39 7.44
CA GLU A 82 6.19 -6.14 6.52
C GLU A 82 7.44 -5.35 6.15
N LEU A 83 7.31 -4.05 5.94
CA LEU A 83 8.44 -3.19 5.62
C LEU A 83 9.46 -3.13 6.77
N ILE A 84 8.98 -2.95 7.99
CA ILE A 84 9.84 -2.91 9.17
C ILE A 84 10.55 -4.26 9.33
N LYS A 85 9.84 -5.35 9.12
CA LYS A 85 10.41 -6.69 9.20
C LYS A 85 11.55 -6.87 8.20
N GLU A 86 11.37 -6.43 6.95
CA GLU A 86 12.40 -6.49 5.93
C GLU A 86 13.64 -5.68 6.31
N GLN A 87 13.44 -4.49 6.85
CA GLN A 87 14.53 -3.63 7.28
C GLN A 87 15.31 -4.25 8.45
N LEU A 88 14.61 -4.86 9.38
CA LEU A 88 15.25 -5.55 10.50
C LEU A 88 16.05 -6.76 10.03
N LYS A 89 15.57 -7.49 9.04
CA LYS A 89 16.29 -8.63 8.47
C LYS A 89 17.63 -8.24 7.86
N SER A 90 17.74 -7.03 7.34
CA SER A 90 19.01 -6.56 6.78
C SER A 90 20.04 -6.23 7.86
N LEU A 91 19.60 -5.97 9.08
CA LEU A 91 20.45 -5.62 10.22
C LEU A 91 20.68 -6.81 11.17
N ILE A 92 19.68 -7.62 11.33
CA ILE A 92 19.68 -8.76 12.27
C ILE A 92 19.33 -10.02 11.48
N ASN A 93 20.28 -10.94 11.38
CA ASN A 93 20.07 -12.16 10.62
C ASN A 93 19.50 -13.28 11.51
N ASP A 94 18.47 -12.93 12.28
CA ASP A 94 17.81 -13.86 13.20
C ASP A 94 16.31 -13.55 13.23
N ASP A 95 15.54 -14.37 12.54
CA ASP A 95 14.09 -14.20 12.43
C ASP A 95 13.38 -14.25 13.78
N GLU A 96 13.87 -15.08 14.69
CA GLU A 96 13.27 -15.21 16.01
C GLU A 96 13.39 -13.92 16.83
N ILE A 97 14.55 -13.27 16.75
CA ILE A 97 14.76 -11.99 17.43
C ILE A 97 13.84 -10.92 16.83
N ILE A 98 13.74 -10.89 15.50
CA ILE A 98 12.88 -9.93 14.81
C ILE A 98 11.43 -10.10 15.22
N GLU A 99 10.94 -11.33 15.27
CA GLU A 99 9.57 -11.61 15.68
C GLU A 99 9.30 -11.13 17.10
N ARG A 100 10.24 -11.32 18.01
CA ARG A 100 10.11 -10.81 19.39
C ARG A 100 10.08 -9.29 19.45
N MET A 101 10.87 -8.62 18.63
CA MET A 101 10.89 -7.15 18.59
C MET A 101 9.60 -6.57 18.08
N LEU A 102 8.95 -7.25 17.15
CA LEU A 102 7.70 -6.79 16.53
C LEU A 102 6.46 -7.27 17.28
N ASP A 103 6.59 -8.32 18.06
CA ASP A 103 5.49 -8.92 18.80
C ASP A 103 5.25 -8.18 20.11
N ARG A 104 4.18 -7.41 20.17
CA ARG A 104 3.82 -6.66 21.37
C ARG A 104 2.35 -6.72 21.67
#